data_cd361325cc400f633439ee892a37f2c3
#
_entry.id   cd361325cc400f633439ee892a37f2c3
#
_cell.length_a   1.000
_cell.length_b   1.000
_cell.length_c   1.000
_cell.angle_alpha   90.00
_cell.angle_beta   90.00
_cell.angle_gamma   90.00
#
_symmetry.space_group_name_H-M   'P 1'
#
loop_
_entity.id
_entity.type
_entity.pdbx_description
1 polymer ?
#
loop_
_entity_poly.entity_id
_entity_poly.type
_entity_poly.pdbx_seq_one_letter_code
_entity_poly.pdbx_strand_id
1 'polypeptide(L)'
;MFAARFSGPLFVLLLACAAGSAQAAESTPPDGYQVGVARLDITPDYPIRLNGFGGRREESEGVTQRIWAKALAISAGGNPPLVLLAIDSLGVRMPMVDEVAARLEKKLGIPRSHVALTFTHSHTTPKVNGASDNIFSTPIPPAHQEHIDRYTKQLADWLEQVASQAVQDRRPARLEWAVGGWDLAKNRRTPGGPVDHDLPVLAVRAADGKIKAIYASYACHCVTLSNNKISGDWAGFAQEAIERRFPGSIALVSVG
;
A
#
# COMPACT_ATOMS: atom_id res chain seq x y z
N MET A 1 34.68 -15.29 26.15
CA MET A 1 34.58 -13.83 26.27
C MET A 1 35.11 -13.22 24.97
N PHE A 2 34.27 -13.16 23.94
CA PHE A 2 34.56 -12.51 22.66
C PHE A 2 33.35 -11.67 22.25
N ALA A 3 33.47 -10.36 22.40
CA ALA A 3 32.49 -9.41 21.98
C ALA A 3 32.74 -9.09 20.49
N ALA A 4 31.88 -9.57 19.60
CA ALA A 4 31.88 -9.17 18.21
C ALA A 4 31.11 -7.86 18.07
N ARG A 5 31.81 -6.76 17.86
CA ARG A 5 31.23 -5.47 17.46
C ARG A 5 30.83 -5.57 15.99
N PHE A 6 29.53 -5.58 15.72
CA PHE A 6 28.99 -5.38 14.38
C PHE A 6 28.95 -3.87 14.09
N SER A 7 29.98 -3.38 13.40
CA SER A 7 29.98 -2.07 12.73
C SER A 7 29.63 -2.33 11.26
N GLY A 8 28.35 -2.38 10.93
CA GLY A 8 27.91 -2.40 9.53
C GLY A 8 27.66 -0.97 9.06
N PRO A 9 28.09 -0.60 7.85
CA PRO A 9 27.87 0.75 7.35
C PRO A 9 26.39 1.00 7.11
N LEU A 10 25.93 2.10 7.64
CA LEU A 10 24.64 2.73 7.38
C LEU A 10 24.52 2.98 5.86
N PHE A 11 23.75 2.16 5.15
CA PHE A 11 23.45 2.38 3.74
C PHE A 11 22.61 3.65 3.60
N VAL A 12 23.28 4.76 3.40
CA VAL A 12 22.68 5.99 2.86
C VAL A 12 22.35 5.69 1.40
N LEU A 13 21.08 5.46 1.11
CA LEU A 13 20.58 5.37 -0.27
C LEU A 13 20.72 6.75 -0.91
N LEU A 14 21.90 7.06 -1.46
CA LEU A 14 22.09 8.15 -2.40
C LEU A 14 21.34 7.75 -3.69
N LEU A 15 20.20 8.39 -3.96
CA LEU A 15 19.64 8.46 -5.30
C LEU A 15 20.66 9.23 -6.17
N ALA A 16 21.68 8.55 -6.66
CA ALA A 16 22.49 9.04 -7.76
C ALA A 16 21.63 8.87 -9.02
N CYS A 17 20.91 9.93 -9.40
CA CYS A 17 20.33 10.04 -10.75
C CYS A 17 21.47 10.00 -11.75
N ALA A 18 21.75 8.84 -12.37
CA ALA A 18 22.41 8.80 -13.64
C ALA A 18 21.51 9.57 -14.63
N ALA A 19 22.00 10.69 -15.11
CA ALA A 19 21.34 11.54 -16.09
C ALA A 19 21.25 10.82 -17.44
N GLY A 20 20.28 9.92 -17.56
CA GLY A 20 19.69 9.54 -18.84
C GLY A 20 18.52 10.47 -19.07
N SER A 21 18.62 11.34 -20.05
CA SER A 21 17.56 12.27 -20.45
C SER A 21 16.37 11.52 -21.05
N ALA A 22 15.54 10.92 -20.19
CA ALA A 22 14.18 10.53 -20.54
C ALA A 22 13.35 11.82 -20.47
N GLN A 23 13.05 12.38 -21.63
CA GLN A 23 12.17 13.52 -21.79
C GLN A 23 10.76 13.07 -21.43
N ALA A 24 10.37 13.27 -20.16
CA ALA A 24 8.99 13.11 -19.73
C ALA A 24 8.16 14.17 -20.45
N ALA A 25 7.20 13.73 -21.27
CA ALA A 25 6.22 14.63 -21.86
C ALA A 25 5.35 15.17 -20.72
N GLU A 26 5.62 16.39 -20.26
CA GLU A 26 4.76 17.14 -19.34
C GLU A 26 3.49 17.56 -20.08
N SER A 27 2.44 16.76 -20.02
CA SER A 27 1.08 17.25 -20.30
C SER A 27 0.45 17.68 -18.99
N THR A 28 0.89 18.80 -18.43
CA THR A 28 0.17 19.42 -17.31
C THR A 28 -1.12 20.02 -17.86
N PRO A 29 -2.30 19.67 -17.33
CA PRO A 29 -3.55 20.31 -17.71
C PRO A 29 -3.45 21.82 -17.52
N PRO A 30 -4.15 22.67 -18.32
CA PRO A 30 -4.09 24.13 -18.22
C PRO A 30 -4.31 24.65 -16.79
N ASP A 31 -5.18 23.99 -16.02
CA ASP A 31 -5.51 24.34 -14.63
C ASP A 31 -4.71 23.55 -13.59
N GLY A 32 -3.70 22.75 -14.01
CA GLY A 32 -2.93 21.88 -13.14
C GLY A 32 -3.74 20.67 -12.61
N TYR A 33 -3.12 19.91 -11.73
CA TYR A 33 -3.79 18.83 -11.02
C TYR A 33 -4.25 19.29 -9.63
N GLN A 34 -5.39 18.77 -9.17
CA GLN A 34 -5.84 18.85 -7.79
C GLN A 34 -5.61 17.48 -7.15
N VAL A 35 -4.71 17.40 -6.18
CA VAL A 35 -4.32 16.13 -5.57
C VAL A 35 -4.50 16.16 -4.07
N GLY A 36 -5.19 15.15 -3.55
CA GLY A 36 -5.34 14.91 -2.12
C GLY A 36 -4.82 13.55 -1.72
N VAL A 37 -4.35 13.44 -0.49
CA VAL A 37 -3.85 12.18 0.06
C VAL A 37 -4.31 12.05 1.51
N ALA A 38 -4.66 10.82 1.90
CA ALA A 38 -5.04 10.50 3.26
C ALA A 38 -4.52 9.13 3.67
N ARG A 39 -4.41 8.91 4.98
CA ARG A 39 -4.11 7.59 5.56
C ARG A 39 -4.99 7.35 6.78
N LEU A 40 -5.34 6.09 7.00
CA LEU A 40 -6.09 5.63 8.15
C LEU A 40 -5.42 4.37 8.71
N ASP A 41 -5.24 4.32 10.02
CA ASP A 41 -4.74 3.12 10.70
C ASP A 41 -5.83 2.05 10.68
N ILE A 42 -5.51 0.89 10.12
CA ILE A 42 -6.39 -0.27 10.03
C ILE A 42 -5.90 -1.45 10.86
N THR A 43 -4.99 -1.18 11.81
CA THR A 43 -4.49 -2.20 12.72
C THR A 43 -5.58 -2.56 13.73
N PRO A 44 -6.03 -3.82 13.81
CA PRO A 44 -7.02 -4.22 14.80
C PRO A 44 -6.44 -4.11 16.22
N ASP A 45 -7.29 -3.79 17.18
CA ASP A 45 -7.01 -3.73 18.61
C ASP A 45 -7.31 -5.05 19.35
N TYR A 46 -7.56 -6.11 18.60
CA TYR A 46 -7.85 -7.45 19.06
C TYR A 46 -7.05 -8.50 18.27
N PRO A 47 -6.79 -9.69 18.83
CA PRO A 47 -6.17 -10.79 18.10
C PRO A 47 -7.01 -11.19 16.88
N ILE A 48 -6.34 -11.53 15.78
CA ILE A 48 -7.00 -11.96 14.55
C ILE A 48 -6.11 -12.93 13.77
N ARG A 49 -6.70 -13.87 13.05
CA ARG A 49 -5.96 -14.75 12.14
C ARG A 49 -5.28 -13.93 11.06
N LEU A 50 -3.97 -14.14 10.90
CA LEU A 50 -3.21 -13.55 9.81
C LEU A 50 -3.27 -14.43 8.58
N ASN A 51 -3.34 -13.79 7.41
CA ASN A 51 -3.41 -14.48 6.12
C ASN A 51 -2.02 -14.89 5.59
N GLY A 52 -1.98 -15.56 4.43
CA GLY A 52 -0.78 -15.80 3.63
C GLY A 52 0.00 -17.07 3.92
N PHE A 53 -0.08 -17.65 5.13
CA PHE A 53 0.58 -18.90 5.47
C PHE A 53 -0.41 -19.97 5.93
N GLY A 54 -0.53 -21.05 5.15
CA GLY A 54 -1.51 -22.14 5.39
C GLY A 54 -1.31 -22.91 6.69
N GLY A 55 -0.12 -22.84 7.29
CA GLY A 55 0.20 -23.51 8.56
C GLY A 55 -0.28 -22.77 9.81
N ARG A 56 -0.72 -21.52 9.72
CA ARG A 56 -1.21 -20.77 10.89
C ARG A 56 -2.48 -21.39 11.47
N ARG A 57 -2.52 -21.51 12.80
CA ARG A 57 -3.67 -22.07 13.55
C ARG A 57 -4.21 -21.09 14.58
N GLU A 58 -3.39 -20.16 15.04
CA GLU A 58 -3.71 -19.21 16.09
C GLU A 58 -3.89 -17.80 15.54
N GLU A 59 -4.53 -16.95 16.30
CA GLU A 59 -4.62 -15.53 16.05
C GLU A 59 -3.30 -14.81 16.33
N SER A 60 -3.18 -13.56 15.90
CA SER A 60 -1.95 -12.77 16.00
C SER A 60 -1.50 -12.58 17.47
N GLU A 61 -0.19 -12.63 17.68
CA GLU A 61 0.49 -12.48 18.98
C GLU A 61 0.86 -11.02 19.29
N GLY A 62 0.33 -10.07 18.53
CA GLY A 62 0.59 -8.64 18.68
C GLY A 62 0.94 -7.97 17.37
N VAL A 63 1.53 -6.77 17.48
CA VAL A 63 1.82 -5.88 16.36
C VAL A 63 3.32 -5.55 16.36
N THR A 64 4.00 -5.87 15.26
CA THR A 64 5.38 -5.44 15.01
C THR A 64 5.40 -4.06 14.37
N GLN A 65 4.43 -3.81 13.47
CA GLN A 65 4.29 -2.57 12.76
C GLN A 65 2.80 -2.31 12.51
N ARG A 66 2.36 -1.06 12.64
CA ARG A 66 0.99 -0.69 12.29
C ARG A 66 0.77 -0.80 10.79
N ILE A 67 -0.45 -1.13 10.40
CA ILE A 67 -0.85 -1.30 9.02
C ILE A 67 -1.87 -0.23 8.61
N TRP A 68 -1.85 0.14 7.34
CA TRP A 68 -2.53 1.34 6.87
C TRP A 68 -3.42 1.08 5.65
N ALA A 69 -4.54 1.77 5.60
CA ALA A 69 -5.23 2.11 4.37
C ALA A 69 -4.85 3.53 3.97
N LYS A 70 -4.44 3.71 2.72
CA LYS A 70 -4.02 4.99 2.17
C LYS A 70 -4.77 5.27 0.88
N ALA A 71 -5.05 6.54 0.60
CA ALA A 71 -5.75 6.95 -0.61
C ALA A 71 -5.06 8.14 -1.26
N LEU A 72 -4.98 8.10 -2.59
CA LEU A 72 -4.54 9.20 -3.43
C LEU A 72 -5.68 9.57 -4.37
N ALA A 73 -6.16 10.81 -4.31
CA ALA A 73 -7.22 11.33 -5.16
C ALA A 73 -6.65 12.37 -6.12
N ILE A 74 -6.81 12.17 -7.42
CA ILE A 74 -6.27 13.03 -8.48
C ILE A 74 -7.40 13.48 -9.39
N SER A 75 -7.52 14.78 -9.63
CA SER A 75 -8.46 15.33 -10.62
C SER A 75 -7.82 16.42 -11.45
N ALA A 76 -8.36 16.67 -12.64
CA ALA A 76 -7.99 17.72 -13.55
C ALA A 76 -9.23 18.26 -14.26
N GLY A 77 -9.28 19.57 -14.53
CA GLY A 77 -10.29 20.19 -15.39
C GLY A 77 -11.75 20.00 -14.92
N GLY A 78 -12.01 19.97 -13.62
CA GLY A 78 -13.36 19.83 -13.08
C GLY A 78 -13.96 18.42 -13.14
N ASN A 79 -13.23 17.44 -13.66
CA ASN A 79 -13.68 16.05 -13.71
C ASN A 79 -13.73 15.39 -12.31
N PRO A 80 -14.60 14.36 -12.12
CA PRO A 80 -14.55 13.53 -10.92
C PRO A 80 -13.14 12.96 -10.70
N PRO A 81 -12.66 12.91 -9.46
CA PRO A 81 -11.30 12.42 -9.18
C PRO A 81 -11.14 10.94 -9.50
N LEU A 82 -9.94 10.56 -9.94
CA LEU A 82 -9.44 9.19 -9.82
C LEU A 82 -9.02 8.96 -8.36
N VAL A 83 -9.42 7.83 -7.79
CA VAL A 83 -9.07 7.43 -6.42
C VAL A 83 -8.29 6.13 -6.48
N LEU A 84 -7.03 6.20 -6.09
CA LEU A 84 -6.17 5.03 -5.87
C LEU A 84 -6.14 4.73 -4.37
N LEU A 85 -6.66 3.58 -3.99
CA LEU A 85 -6.53 3.00 -2.65
C LEU A 85 -5.33 2.07 -2.62
N ALA A 86 -4.47 2.20 -1.62
CA ALA A 86 -3.36 1.29 -1.36
C ALA A 86 -3.43 0.83 0.09
N ILE A 87 -3.46 -0.48 0.32
CA ILE A 87 -3.66 -1.05 1.65
C ILE A 87 -2.58 -2.07 2.02
N ASP A 88 -2.23 -2.09 3.30
CA ASP A 88 -1.44 -3.18 3.87
C ASP A 88 -2.36 -4.37 4.11
N SER A 89 -2.42 -5.27 3.13
CA SER A 89 -3.26 -6.47 3.13
C SER A 89 -2.66 -7.52 2.22
N LEU A 90 -2.97 -8.78 2.45
CA LEU A 90 -2.69 -9.84 1.47
C LEU A 90 -3.48 -9.63 0.17
N GLY A 91 -4.66 -9.09 0.28
CA GLY A 91 -5.55 -8.79 -0.83
C GLY A 91 -7.01 -8.72 -0.38
N VAL A 92 -7.83 -8.15 -1.25
CA VAL A 92 -9.28 -8.12 -1.13
C VAL A 92 -9.92 -8.61 -2.43
N ARG A 93 -11.18 -9.01 -2.37
CA ARG A 93 -11.93 -9.49 -3.55
C ARG A 93 -12.73 -8.36 -4.18
N MET A 94 -13.03 -8.53 -5.45
CA MET A 94 -13.80 -7.55 -6.24
C MET A 94 -15.11 -7.10 -5.57
N PRO A 95 -15.93 -7.97 -4.94
CA PRO A 95 -17.15 -7.51 -4.29
C PRO A 95 -16.93 -6.40 -3.24
N MET A 96 -15.82 -6.44 -2.48
CA MET A 96 -15.50 -5.35 -1.54
C MET A 96 -15.13 -4.06 -2.30
N VAL A 97 -14.36 -4.17 -3.38
CA VAL A 97 -13.98 -3.01 -4.21
C VAL A 97 -15.22 -2.38 -4.84
N ASP A 98 -16.14 -3.20 -5.35
CA ASP A 98 -17.38 -2.75 -5.95
C ASP A 98 -18.32 -2.10 -4.92
N GLU A 99 -18.41 -2.66 -3.71
CA GLU A 99 -19.15 -2.07 -2.60
C GLU A 99 -18.60 -0.69 -2.22
N VAL A 100 -17.29 -0.58 -2.02
CA VAL A 100 -16.63 0.71 -1.69
C VAL A 100 -16.84 1.73 -2.82
N ALA A 101 -16.68 1.31 -4.07
CA ALA A 101 -16.91 2.19 -5.22
C ALA A 101 -18.38 2.66 -5.32
N ALA A 102 -19.35 1.79 -5.09
CA ALA A 102 -20.77 2.16 -5.08
C ALA A 102 -21.09 3.19 -3.96
N ARG A 103 -20.46 3.04 -2.79
CA ARG A 103 -20.57 4.00 -1.69
C ARG A 103 -19.97 5.36 -2.07
N LEU A 104 -18.79 5.39 -2.74
CA LEU A 104 -18.15 6.60 -3.22
C LEU A 104 -18.92 7.27 -4.36
N GLU A 105 -19.51 6.49 -5.25
CA GLU A 105 -20.40 7.01 -6.31
C GLU A 105 -21.63 7.69 -5.70
N LYS A 106 -22.30 7.02 -4.78
CA LYS A 106 -23.48 7.58 -4.09
C LYS A 106 -23.18 8.85 -3.30
N LYS A 107 -22.01 8.90 -2.63
CA LYS A 107 -21.66 9.96 -1.69
C LYS A 107 -20.95 11.14 -2.35
N LEU A 108 -20.12 10.88 -3.36
CA LEU A 108 -19.19 11.85 -3.94
C LEU A 108 -19.28 11.96 -5.48
N GLY A 109 -20.17 11.19 -6.12
CA GLY A 109 -20.30 11.18 -7.58
C GLY A 109 -19.09 10.59 -8.31
N ILE A 110 -18.31 9.73 -7.65
CA ILE A 110 -17.09 9.13 -8.24
C ILE A 110 -17.51 7.82 -8.91
N PRO A 111 -17.44 7.71 -10.24
CA PRO A 111 -17.87 6.49 -10.93
C PRO A 111 -16.92 5.31 -10.62
N ARG A 112 -17.44 4.09 -10.68
CA ARG A 112 -16.67 2.86 -10.42
C ARG A 112 -15.35 2.80 -11.21
N SER A 113 -15.35 3.26 -12.45
CA SER A 113 -14.17 3.29 -13.33
C SER A 113 -13.04 4.20 -12.83
N HIS A 114 -13.33 5.10 -11.90
CA HIS A 114 -12.36 6.01 -11.28
C HIS A 114 -11.81 5.49 -9.95
N VAL A 115 -12.19 4.28 -9.51
CA VAL A 115 -11.72 3.69 -8.26
C VAL A 115 -10.82 2.48 -8.56
N ALA A 116 -9.56 2.58 -8.16
CA ALA A 116 -8.59 1.47 -8.18
C ALA A 116 -8.17 1.15 -6.74
N LEU A 117 -7.97 -0.15 -6.47
CA LEU A 117 -7.43 -0.62 -5.20
C LEU A 117 -6.23 -1.52 -5.45
N THR A 118 -5.14 -1.23 -4.77
CA THR A 118 -3.91 -2.02 -4.74
C THR A 118 -3.59 -2.45 -3.31
N PHE A 119 -2.74 -3.44 -3.16
CA PHE A 119 -2.33 -3.94 -1.84
C PHE A 119 -0.86 -4.33 -1.82
N THR A 120 -0.28 -4.35 -0.63
CA THR A 120 1.13 -4.73 -0.43
C THR A 120 1.35 -6.24 -0.54
N HIS A 121 0.31 -7.04 -0.51
CA HIS A 121 0.35 -8.50 -0.46
C HIS A 121 1.14 -9.05 0.74
N SER A 122 1.14 -8.32 1.86
CA SER A 122 1.82 -8.75 3.08
C SER A 122 1.17 -10.01 3.67
N HIS A 123 2.00 -11.00 3.99
CA HIS A 123 1.59 -12.24 4.64
C HIS A 123 1.53 -12.13 6.17
N THR A 124 1.65 -10.95 6.72
CA THR A 124 1.53 -10.64 8.16
C THR A 124 0.40 -9.65 8.44
N THR A 125 -0.62 -9.64 7.58
CA THR A 125 -1.82 -8.81 7.75
C THR A 125 -3.06 -9.66 8.07
N PRO A 126 -4.10 -9.08 8.65
CA PRO A 126 -5.34 -9.78 8.97
C PRO A 126 -5.96 -10.52 7.79
N LYS A 127 -6.53 -11.69 8.07
CA LYS A 127 -7.39 -12.39 7.11
C LYS A 127 -8.62 -11.54 6.82
N VAL A 128 -8.96 -11.44 5.55
CA VAL A 128 -10.18 -10.80 5.04
C VAL A 128 -11.02 -11.86 4.36
N ASN A 129 -12.33 -11.86 4.55
CA ASN A 129 -13.25 -12.80 3.90
C ASN A 129 -13.16 -12.72 2.37
N GLY A 130 -13.22 -13.86 1.72
CA GLY A 130 -13.10 -13.98 0.28
C GLY A 130 -11.65 -13.95 -0.24
N ALA A 131 -10.68 -13.46 0.53
CA ALA A 131 -9.28 -13.45 0.13
C ALA A 131 -8.57 -14.73 0.60
N SER A 132 -8.21 -15.62 -0.34
CA SER A 132 -7.52 -16.90 -0.05
C SER A 132 -8.26 -17.76 0.98
N ASP A 133 -9.56 -17.97 0.82
CA ASP A 133 -10.39 -18.69 1.81
C ASP A 133 -9.97 -20.14 2.01
N ASN A 134 -9.34 -20.75 1.02
CA ASN A 134 -8.85 -22.12 1.05
C ASN A 134 -7.37 -22.24 1.49
N ILE A 135 -6.74 -21.16 1.98
CA ILE A 135 -5.30 -21.21 2.32
C ILE A 135 -5.03 -22.07 3.55
N PHE A 136 -5.96 -22.12 4.49
CA PHE A 136 -5.81 -22.95 5.67
C PHE A 136 -6.26 -24.38 5.39
N SER A 137 -5.46 -25.36 5.80
CA SER A 137 -5.76 -26.79 5.62
C SER A 137 -6.80 -27.32 6.60
N THR A 138 -7.25 -26.50 7.55
CA THR A 138 -8.26 -26.84 8.56
C THR A 138 -9.31 -25.72 8.65
N PRO A 139 -10.54 -26.04 9.04
CA PRO A 139 -11.56 -25.02 9.28
C PRO A 139 -11.09 -23.96 10.27
N ILE A 140 -11.52 -22.73 10.08
CA ILE A 140 -11.30 -21.64 11.03
C ILE A 140 -12.25 -21.83 12.21
N PRO A 141 -11.77 -21.78 13.48
CA PRO A 141 -12.66 -21.82 14.64
C PRO A 141 -13.68 -20.67 14.60
N PRO A 142 -14.94 -20.89 15.05
CA PRO A 142 -15.98 -19.86 15.03
C PRO A 142 -15.56 -18.54 15.68
N ALA A 143 -14.88 -18.57 16.83
CA ALA A 143 -14.41 -17.37 17.50
C ALA A 143 -13.40 -16.56 16.66
N HIS A 144 -12.49 -17.23 15.94
CA HIS A 144 -11.57 -16.56 15.01
C HIS A 144 -12.30 -16.00 13.78
N GLN A 145 -13.36 -16.70 13.32
CA GLN A 145 -14.17 -16.24 12.19
C GLN A 145 -14.93 -14.95 12.54
N GLU A 146 -15.44 -14.83 13.77
CA GLU A 146 -16.09 -13.58 14.24
C GLU A 146 -15.16 -12.37 14.16
N HIS A 147 -13.89 -12.52 14.53
CA HIS A 147 -12.89 -11.46 14.40
C HIS A 147 -12.62 -11.12 12.93
N ILE A 148 -12.53 -12.11 12.05
CA ILE A 148 -12.35 -11.91 10.60
C ILE A 148 -13.56 -11.18 10.00
N ASP A 149 -14.78 -11.55 10.38
CA ASP A 149 -16.02 -10.94 9.91
C ASP A 149 -16.09 -9.47 10.33
N ARG A 150 -15.80 -9.20 11.60
CA ARG A 150 -15.72 -7.84 12.15
C ARG A 150 -14.69 -7.00 11.39
N TYR A 151 -13.47 -7.51 11.21
CA TYR A 151 -12.41 -6.79 10.50
C TYR A 151 -12.77 -6.53 9.03
N THR A 152 -13.32 -7.54 8.35
CA THR A 152 -13.73 -7.42 6.95
C THR A 152 -14.75 -6.30 6.75
N LYS A 153 -15.75 -6.21 7.64
CA LYS A 153 -16.74 -5.14 7.61
C LYS A 153 -16.11 -3.77 7.89
N GLN A 154 -15.28 -3.68 8.92
CA GLN A 154 -14.59 -2.44 9.27
C GLN A 154 -13.67 -1.96 8.13
N LEU A 155 -13.02 -2.89 7.42
CA LEU A 155 -12.13 -2.54 6.31
C LEU A 155 -12.88 -1.81 5.19
N ALA A 156 -14.09 -2.25 4.83
CA ALA A 156 -14.90 -1.57 3.83
C ALA A 156 -15.26 -0.13 4.27
N ASP A 157 -15.60 0.05 5.55
CA ASP A 157 -15.91 1.38 6.12
C ASP A 157 -14.66 2.29 6.12
N TRP A 158 -13.50 1.76 6.49
CA TRP A 158 -12.22 2.50 6.47
C TRP A 158 -11.78 2.89 5.06
N LEU A 159 -12.01 2.02 4.07
CA LEU A 159 -11.69 2.31 2.66
C LEU A 159 -12.56 3.47 2.12
N GLU A 160 -13.86 3.49 2.41
CA GLU A 160 -14.72 4.63 2.09
C GLU A 160 -14.26 5.91 2.78
N GLN A 161 -13.94 5.80 4.07
CA GLN A 161 -13.50 6.93 4.88
C GLN A 161 -12.20 7.55 4.35
N VAL A 162 -11.16 6.75 4.13
CA VAL A 162 -9.85 7.25 3.67
C VAL A 162 -9.94 7.83 2.26
N ALA A 163 -10.73 7.22 1.37
CA ALA A 163 -11.01 7.76 0.05
C ALA A 163 -11.68 9.14 0.13
N SER A 164 -12.72 9.24 0.97
CA SER A 164 -13.43 10.52 1.19
C SER A 164 -12.52 11.60 1.74
N GLN A 165 -11.63 11.27 2.67
CA GLN A 165 -10.65 12.20 3.23
C GLN A 165 -9.65 12.68 2.16
N ALA A 166 -9.13 11.77 1.32
CA ALA A 166 -8.24 12.13 0.22
C ALA A 166 -8.93 13.07 -0.78
N VAL A 167 -10.20 12.81 -1.12
CA VAL A 167 -10.97 13.67 -2.02
C VAL A 167 -11.15 15.07 -1.43
N GLN A 168 -11.37 15.20 -0.14
CA GLN A 168 -11.53 16.49 0.57
C GLN A 168 -10.19 17.24 0.72
N ASP A 169 -9.09 16.51 0.80
CA ASP A 169 -7.73 17.07 0.95
C ASP A 169 -7.14 17.63 -0.36
N ARG A 170 -7.85 17.56 -1.48
CA ARG A 170 -7.33 17.99 -2.78
C ARG A 170 -6.94 19.46 -2.79
N ARG A 171 -5.72 19.73 -3.26
CA ARG A 171 -5.11 21.05 -3.44
C ARG A 171 -4.31 21.05 -4.74
N PRO A 172 -3.99 22.22 -5.31
CA PRO A 172 -3.11 22.32 -6.46
C PRO A 172 -1.78 21.59 -6.22
N ALA A 173 -1.39 20.76 -7.19
CA ALA A 173 -0.16 19.98 -7.11
C ALA A 173 0.38 19.64 -8.50
N ARG A 174 1.66 19.26 -8.54
CA ARG A 174 2.33 18.71 -9.74
C ARG A 174 2.51 17.21 -9.56
N LEU A 175 2.39 16.48 -10.67
CA LEU A 175 2.68 15.05 -10.73
C LEU A 175 4.01 14.87 -11.47
N GLU A 176 4.90 14.09 -10.88
CA GLU A 176 6.20 13.71 -11.42
C GLU A 176 6.30 12.19 -11.39
N TRP A 177 6.70 11.57 -12.50
CA TRP A 177 6.88 10.13 -12.51
C TRP A 177 8.22 9.73 -13.10
N ALA A 178 8.75 8.61 -12.64
CA ALA A 178 9.98 8.02 -13.13
C ALA A 178 9.95 6.50 -12.94
N VAL A 179 10.79 5.80 -13.67
CA VAL A 179 11.07 4.38 -13.45
C VAL A 179 12.52 4.27 -13.02
N GLY A 180 12.72 3.78 -11.80
CA GLY A 180 14.01 3.35 -11.28
C GLY A 180 14.15 1.83 -11.41
N GLY A 181 15.21 1.28 -10.81
CA GLY A 181 15.42 -0.16 -10.76
C GLY A 181 16.07 -0.58 -9.45
N TRP A 182 15.71 -1.78 -8.98
CA TRP A 182 16.32 -2.38 -7.80
C TRP A 182 16.38 -3.91 -7.95
N ASP A 183 17.48 -4.52 -7.57
CA ASP A 183 17.77 -5.94 -7.76
C ASP A 183 17.45 -6.84 -6.55
N LEU A 184 16.64 -6.36 -5.61
CA LEU A 184 16.24 -7.13 -4.43
C LEU A 184 15.37 -8.34 -4.77
N ALA A 185 14.43 -8.18 -5.73
CA ALA A 185 13.52 -9.24 -6.13
C ALA A 185 14.27 -10.41 -6.77
N LYS A 186 13.84 -11.63 -6.43
CA LYS A 186 14.41 -12.87 -6.98
C LYS A 186 13.31 -13.88 -7.30
N ASN A 187 13.50 -14.61 -8.40
CA ASN A 187 12.64 -15.75 -8.69
C ASN A 187 12.96 -16.90 -7.73
N ARG A 188 12.09 -17.12 -6.73
CA ARG A 188 12.31 -18.15 -5.69
C ARG A 188 12.00 -19.58 -6.16
N ARG A 189 11.37 -19.75 -7.32
CA ARG A 189 10.94 -21.07 -7.83
C ARG A 189 11.91 -21.62 -8.89
N THR A 190 12.41 -20.73 -9.74
CA THR A 190 13.28 -21.12 -10.85
C THR A 190 14.59 -20.32 -10.73
N PRO A 191 15.73 -20.97 -10.39
CA PRO A 191 17.04 -20.31 -10.40
C PRO A 191 17.31 -19.65 -11.76
N GLY A 192 17.63 -18.36 -11.77
CA GLY A 192 17.82 -17.58 -13.01
C GLY A 192 16.56 -17.32 -13.82
N GLY A 193 15.38 -17.62 -13.27
CA GLY A 193 14.10 -17.33 -13.90
C GLY A 193 13.82 -15.82 -14.01
N PRO A 194 12.80 -15.42 -14.79
CA PRO A 194 12.49 -14.02 -15.01
C PRO A 194 12.16 -13.29 -13.72
N VAL A 195 12.62 -12.04 -13.63
CA VAL A 195 12.34 -11.09 -12.55
C VAL A 195 12.11 -9.73 -13.19
N ASP A 196 11.16 -8.98 -12.67
CA ASP A 196 10.99 -7.56 -12.99
C ASP A 196 11.71 -6.75 -11.90
N HIS A 197 12.70 -5.97 -12.29
CA HIS A 197 13.47 -5.10 -11.38
C HIS A 197 13.05 -3.63 -11.49
N ASP A 198 12.08 -3.31 -12.34
CA ASP A 198 11.58 -1.95 -12.47
C ASP A 198 10.88 -1.49 -11.19
N LEU A 199 11.11 -0.23 -10.86
CA LEU A 199 10.53 0.47 -9.72
C LEU A 199 9.87 1.76 -10.22
N PRO A 200 8.65 1.69 -10.79
CA PRO A 200 7.91 2.87 -11.15
C PRO A 200 7.48 3.66 -9.90
N VAL A 201 7.66 4.96 -9.96
CA VAL A 201 7.37 5.90 -8.88
C VAL A 201 6.56 7.07 -9.43
N LEU A 202 5.49 7.43 -8.73
CA LEU A 202 4.74 8.68 -8.92
C LEU A 202 4.93 9.56 -7.69
N ALA A 203 5.48 10.75 -7.85
CA ALA A 203 5.61 11.75 -6.81
C ALA A 203 4.58 12.87 -6.99
N VAL A 204 3.96 13.27 -5.89
CA VAL A 204 3.06 14.44 -5.82
C VAL A 204 3.80 15.56 -5.12
N ARG A 205 3.99 16.66 -5.83
CA ARG A 205 4.61 17.87 -5.29
C ARG A 205 3.56 18.94 -5.06
N ALA A 206 3.44 19.41 -3.84
CA ALA A 206 2.57 20.51 -3.46
C ALA A 206 3.07 21.85 -4.05
N ALA A 207 2.22 22.88 -4.03
CA ALA A 207 2.55 24.20 -4.57
C ALA A 207 3.75 24.86 -3.88
N ASP A 208 4.02 24.53 -2.62
CA ASP A 208 5.20 24.99 -1.86
C ASP A 208 6.50 24.22 -2.20
N GLY A 209 6.44 23.31 -3.17
CA GLY A 209 7.58 22.49 -3.62
C GLY A 209 7.85 21.25 -2.79
N LYS A 210 7.15 21.02 -1.68
CA LYS A 210 7.34 19.83 -0.84
C LYS A 210 6.67 18.60 -1.45
N ILE A 211 7.25 17.44 -1.18
CA ILE A 211 6.61 16.15 -1.52
C ILE A 211 5.41 15.94 -0.58
N LYS A 212 4.23 15.79 -1.18
CA LYS A 212 2.97 15.51 -0.49
C LYS A 212 2.69 14.02 -0.43
N ALA A 213 2.99 13.30 -1.51
CA ALA A 213 2.84 11.85 -1.57
C ALA A 213 3.85 11.21 -2.52
N ILE A 214 4.16 9.94 -2.26
CA ILE A 214 4.91 9.08 -3.18
C ILE A 214 4.14 7.76 -3.30
N TYR A 215 3.81 7.35 -4.53
CA TYR A 215 3.34 6.02 -4.84
C TYR A 215 4.44 5.26 -5.57
N ALA A 216 4.74 4.05 -5.10
CA ALA A 216 5.72 3.17 -5.73
C ALA A 216 5.14 1.76 -5.90
N SER A 217 5.50 1.09 -6.99
CA SER A 217 5.17 -0.30 -7.24
C SER A 217 6.46 -1.10 -7.43
N TYR A 218 6.53 -2.31 -6.85
CA TYR A 218 7.70 -3.17 -7.00
C TYR A 218 7.30 -4.64 -7.03
N ALA A 219 7.75 -5.35 -8.06
CA ALA A 219 7.41 -6.77 -8.29
C ALA A 219 8.19 -7.69 -7.35
N CYS A 220 8.00 -7.54 -6.05
CA CYS A 220 8.61 -8.36 -5.01
C CYS A 220 7.55 -8.85 -4.01
N HIS A 221 7.40 -10.15 -3.91
CA HIS A 221 6.44 -10.79 -3.01
C HIS A 221 6.69 -10.39 -1.54
N CYS A 222 5.64 -9.96 -0.83
CA CYS A 222 5.74 -9.37 0.50
C CYS A 222 5.70 -10.45 1.60
N VAL A 223 6.80 -11.23 1.69
CA VAL A 223 6.95 -12.42 2.57
C VAL A 223 8.32 -12.49 3.25
N THR A 224 8.90 -11.34 3.59
CA THR A 224 10.18 -11.31 4.32
C THR A 224 10.01 -11.67 5.79
N LEU A 225 8.79 -11.48 6.33
CA LEU A 225 8.41 -11.86 7.68
C LEU A 225 7.44 -13.04 7.67
N SER A 226 7.66 -13.98 8.60
CA SER A 226 6.82 -15.18 8.75
C SER A 226 6.26 -15.37 10.17
N ASN A 227 6.59 -14.48 11.11
CA ASN A 227 6.08 -14.52 12.46
C ASN A 227 4.55 -14.29 12.51
N ASN A 228 3.92 -14.53 13.65
CA ASN A 228 2.48 -14.37 13.84
C ASN A 228 2.12 -12.99 14.43
N LYS A 229 2.84 -11.93 14.04
CA LYS A 229 2.58 -10.56 14.47
C LYS A 229 2.20 -9.69 13.27
N ILE A 230 1.30 -8.75 13.49
CA ILE A 230 0.80 -7.85 12.44
C ILE A 230 1.92 -6.92 11.97
N SER A 231 2.11 -6.84 10.64
CA SER A 231 2.99 -5.87 10.00
C SER A 231 2.68 -5.70 8.50
N GLY A 232 3.12 -4.58 7.91
CA GLY A 232 3.11 -4.35 6.46
C GLY A 232 4.24 -5.04 5.71
N ASP A 233 5.09 -5.86 6.41
CA ASP A 233 6.27 -6.51 5.85
C ASP A 233 7.25 -5.49 5.21
N TRP A 234 8.08 -5.87 4.22
CA TRP A 234 9.04 -4.95 3.59
C TRP A 234 8.36 -3.70 3.02
N ALA A 235 7.14 -3.83 2.48
CA ALA A 235 6.41 -2.71 1.90
C ALA A 235 6.03 -1.67 2.97
N GLY A 236 5.58 -2.10 4.14
CA GLY A 236 5.32 -1.22 5.28
C GLY A 236 6.57 -0.48 5.75
N PHE A 237 7.70 -1.19 5.88
CA PHE A 237 8.97 -0.56 6.23
C PHE A 237 9.48 0.40 5.16
N ALA A 238 9.26 0.10 3.87
CA ALA A 238 9.58 1.01 2.77
C ALA A 238 8.75 2.30 2.85
N GLN A 239 7.44 2.19 3.12
CA GLN A 239 6.57 3.34 3.33
C GLN A 239 7.08 4.23 4.47
N GLU A 240 7.40 3.66 5.63
CA GLU A 240 7.97 4.40 6.75
C GLU A 240 9.32 5.07 6.41
N ALA A 241 10.17 4.39 5.66
CA ALA A 241 11.46 4.95 5.25
C ALA A 241 11.29 6.15 4.32
N ILE A 242 10.35 6.09 3.38
CA ILE A 242 9.99 7.20 2.50
C ILE A 242 9.43 8.37 3.31
N GLU A 243 8.49 8.11 4.23
CA GLU A 243 7.88 9.15 5.07
C GLU A 243 8.89 9.81 6.02
N ARG A 244 9.87 9.06 6.54
CA ARG A 244 11.00 9.62 7.30
C ARG A 244 11.91 10.51 6.42
N ARG A 245 12.14 10.11 5.17
CA ARG A 245 12.98 10.89 4.22
C ARG A 245 12.30 12.17 3.77
N PHE A 246 10.97 12.16 3.65
CA PHE A 246 10.15 13.30 3.24
C PHE A 246 9.09 13.60 4.31
N PRO A 247 9.46 14.27 5.42
CA PRO A 247 8.55 14.53 6.52
C PRO A 247 7.29 15.27 6.09
N GLY A 248 6.13 14.77 6.52
CA GLY A 248 4.81 15.30 6.13
C GLY A 248 4.23 14.69 4.86
N SER A 249 4.98 13.85 4.14
CA SER A 249 4.45 13.09 3.02
C SER A 249 3.73 11.81 3.46
N ILE A 250 2.91 11.25 2.58
CA ILE A 250 2.33 9.91 2.71
C ILE A 250 2.89 9.04 1.58
N ALA A 251 3.47 7.91 1.95
CA ALA A 251 3.97 6.92 1.01
C ALA A 251 2.95 5.80 0.80
N LEU A 252 2.68 5.45 -0.44
CA LEU A 252 1.84 4.34 -0.86
C LEU A 252 2.74 3.34 -1.60
N VAL A 253 2.69 2.08 -1.23
CA VAL A 253 3.44 1.02 -1.91
C VAL A 253 2.49 -0.11 -2.30
N SER A 254 2.64 -0.60 -3.51
CA SER A 254 1.96 -1.80 -3.99
C SER A 254 2.96 -2.85 -4.45
N VAL A 255 2.54 -4.09 -4.39
CA VAL A 255 3.21 -5.19 -5.09
C VAL A 255 2.87 -5.10 -6.58
N GLY A 256 3.89 -5.19 -7.44
CA GLY A 256 3.76 -5.18 -8.90
C GLY A 256 3.44 -6.56 -9.47
#